data_9614bdffb9b3cbbf550669e082c7700b
#
_entry.id   9614bdffb9b3cbbf550669e082c7700b
#
_cell.length_a   1.000
_cell.length_b   1.000
_cell.length_c   1.000
_cell.angle_alpha   90.00
_cell.angle_beta   90.00
_cell.angle_gamma   90.00
#
_symmetry.space_group_name_H-M   'P 1'
#
loop_
_entity.id
_entity.type
_entity.pdbx_description
1 polymer ?
#
loop_
_entity_poly.entity_id
_entity_poly.type
_entity_poly.pdbx_seq_one_letter_code
_entity_poly.pdbx_strand_id
1 'polypeptide(L)'
;MSETQVFGKVKVERLTRYSGTDLDDLCEATESAIVEGGGFGWLKPPPRQVLENYWKGVLLVPERRLVVGRLDGIIAGSAQLSRAPRNNEAQAFAGILTSAFVAPWARGRGLGRGIVHEIEHLARELGLAVLNLDLRDTQRAAIGLYESLGYRRWGSHPVYAQVEGRIVSGHYYYKRLADETAGP
;
A
#
# COMPACT_ATOMS: atom_id res chain seq x y z
N MET A 1 -36.86 16.18 3.03
CA MET A 1 -35.77 16.75 2.16
C MET A 1 -34.61 15.81 2.26
N SER A 2 -34.37 15.04 1.19
CA SER A 2 -33.29 14.02 1.16
C SER A 2 -31.97 14.72 0.92
N GLU A 3 -31.07 14.70 1.92
CA GLU A 3 -29.71 15.17 1.71
C GLU A 3 -29.04 14.20 0.73
N THR A 4 -28.76 14.71 -0.47
CA THR A 4 -27.92 14.01 -1.45
C THR A 4 -26.52 14.00 -0.87
N GLN A 5 -26.10 12.87 -0.30
CA GLN A 5 -24.72 12.63 0.10
C GLN A 5 -23.86 12.71 -1.16
N VAL A 6 -23.17 13.80 -1.35
CA VAL A 6 -22.17 13.98 -2.41
C VAL A 6 -20.96 13.11 -2.00
N PHE A 7 -20.90 11.91 -2.52
CA PHE A 7 -19.71 11.06 -2.37
C PHE A 7 -18.58 11.72 -3.16
N GLY A 8 -17.47 12.04 -2.47
CA GLY A 8 -16.30 12.60 -3.11
C GLY A 8 -15.78 11.70 -4.24
N LYS A 9 -15.23 12.31 -5.30
CA LYS A 9 -14.73 11.61 -6.49
C LYS A 9 -13.45 10.84 -6.15
N VAL A 10 -13.50 9.52 -6.21
CA VAL A 10 -12.35 8.63 -6.03
C VAL A 10 -11.67 8.40 -7.39
N LYS A 11 -10.34 8.54 -7.43
CA LYS A 11 -9.49 8.21 -8.57
C LYS A 11 -8.26 7.45 -8.08
N VAL A 12 -7.87 6.39 -8.79
CA VAL A 12 -6.62 5.66 -8.55
C VAL A 12 -5.76 5.77 -9.80
N GLU A 13 -4.47 6.02 -9.61
CA GLU A 13 -3.54 6.17 -10.74
C GLU A 13 -2.10 5.81 -10.34
N ARG A 14 -1.32 5.46 -11.35
CA ARG A 14 0.14 5.24 -11.23
C ARG A 14 0.86 6.57 -11.29
N LEU A 15 1.77 6.79 -10.38
CA LEU A 15 2.54 8.02 -10.33
C LEU A 15 4.00 7.77 -10.73
N THR A 16 4.46 8.49 -11.77
CA THR A 16 5.84 8.43 -12.26
C THR A 16 6.60 9.72 -12.03
N ARG A 17 5.89 10.78 -11.70
CA ARG A 17 6.42 12.10 -11.35
C ARG A 17 5.43 12.81 -10.43
N TYR A 18 5.91 13.70 -9.61
CA TYR A 18 5.08 14.60 -8.82
C TYR A 18 4.74 15.86 -9.61
N SER A 19 3.53 16.36 -9.44
CA SER A 19 3.04 17.59 -10.04
C SER A 19 2.14 18.35 -9.06
N GLY A 20 2.09 19.67 -9.15
CA GLY A 20 1.26 20.47 -8.27
C GLY A 20 1.54 20.19 -6.79
N THR A 21 0.51 19.80 -6.04
CA THR A 21 0.57 19.51 -4.60
C THR A 21 0.86 18.05 -4.26
N ASP A 22 1.13 17.19 -5.24
CA ASP A 22 1.24 15.74 -5.04
C ASP A 22 2.18 15.33 -3.90
N LEU A 23 3.34 15.96 -3.81
CA LEU A 23 4.31 15.65 -2.76
C LEU A 23 3.81 16.11 -1.39
N ASP A 24 3.17 17.26 -1.32
CA ASP A 24 2.60 17.81 -0.10
C ASP A 24 1.44 16.93 0.38
N ASP A 25 0.52 16.60 -0.53
CA ASP A 25 -0.62 15.70 -0.25
C ASP A 25 -0.13 14.35 0.30
N LEU A 26 0.89 13.73 -0.35
CA LEU A 26 1.48 12.47 0.12
C LEU A 26 2.07 12.59 1.51
N CYS A 27 2.79 13.66 1.81
CA CYS A 27 3.35 13.87 3.13
C CYS A 27 2.25 14.03 4.18
N GLU A 28 1.23 14.86 3.93
CA GLU A 28 0.11 15.08 4.86
C GLU A 28 -0.70 13.80 5.10
N ALA A 29 -1.02 13.06 4.02
CA ALA A 29 -1.70 11.78 4.13
C ALA A 29 -0.88 10.75 4.91
N THR A 30 0.45 10.73 4.72
CA THR A 30 1.38 9.86 5.44
C THR A 30 1.43 10.21 6.93
N GLU A 31 1.59 11.48 7.27
CA GLU A 31 1.58 11.95 8.66
C GLU A 31 0.30 11.52 9.37
N SER A 32 -0.85 11.76 8.75
CA SER A 32 -2.15 11.37 9.29
C SER A 32 -2.26 9.86 9.52
N ALA A 33 -1.76 9.05 8.58
CA ALA A 33 -1.77 7.59 8.69
C ALA A 33 -0.83 7.09 9.81
N ILE A 34 0.35 7.69 9.98
CA ILE A 34 1.30 7.32 11.04
C ILE A 34 0.73 7.64 12.41
N VAL A 35 0.11 8.80 12.59
CA VAL A 35 -0.53 9.22 13.86
C VAL A 35 -1.60 8.18 14.28
N GLU A 36 -2.32 7.62 13.34
CA GLU A 36 -3.32 6.56 13.57
C GLU A 36 -2.71 5.14 13.68
N GLY A 37 -1.38 5.02 13.64
CA GLY A 37 -0.69 3.74 13.78
C GLY A 37 -0.66 2.88 12.51
N GLY A 38 -0.89 3.46 11.33
CA GLY A 38 -1.02 2.74 10.06
C GLY A 38 0.23 2.74 9.17
N GLY A 39 0.40 1.67 8.39
CA GLY A 39 1.05 1.61 7.08
C GLY A 39 2.57 1.72 6.98
N PHE A 40 3.28 2.22 7.99
CA PHE A 40 4.71 2.52 7.91
C PHE A 40 5.52 1.93 9.07
N GLY A 41 6.85 1.88 8.90
CA GLY A 41 7.77 1.55 9.97
C GLY A 41 7.91 2.66 11.03
N TRP A 42 7.56 3.90 10.70
CA TRP A 42 7.53 5.00 11.66
C TRP A 42 6.40 4.84 12.66
N LEU A 43 6.70 5.04 13.93
CA LEU A 43 5.72 5.06 15.03
C LEU A 43 5.23 6.47 15.34
N LYS A 44 6.00 7.47 14.91
CA LYS A 44 5.67 8.91 14.97
C LYS A 44 6.06 9.55 13.66
N PRO A 45 5.34 10.58 13.19
CA PRO A 45 5.71 11.29 11.99
C PRO A 45 7.13 11.85 12.11
N PRO A 46 8.02 11.58 11.16
CA PRO A 46 9.34 12.21 11.13
C PRO A 46 9.20 13.67 10.65
N PRO A 47 10.26 14.49 10.74
CA PRO A 47 10.26 15.83 10.19
C PRO A 47 9.82 15.86 8.71
N ARG A 48 9.11 16.91 8.29
CA ARG A 48 8.57 17.06 6.94
C ARG A 48 9.61 16.78 5.85
N GLN A 49 10.81 17.31 6.00
CA GLN A 49 11.90 17.11 5.03
C GLN A 49 12.27 15.63 4.85
N VAL A 50 12.15 14.82 5.91
CA VAL A 50 12.42 13.37 5.85
C VAL A 50 11.35 12.68 5.03
N LEU A 51 10.07 13.04 5.19
CA LEU A 51 8.97 12.52 4.39
C LEU A 51 9.10 12.91 2.92
N GLU A 52 9.42 14.16 2.63
CA GLU A 52 9.66 14.60 1.26
C GLU A 52 10.79 13.83 0.59
N ASN A 53 11.91 13.67 1.29
CA ASN A 53 13.05 12.91 0.78
C ASN A 53 12.68 11.43 0.54
N TYR A 54 11.90 10.84 1.46
CA TYR A 54 11.39 9.48 1.29
C TYR A 54 10.56 9.35 0.01
N TRP A 55 9.56 10.20 -0.17
CA TRP A 55 8.69 10.14 -1.34
C TRP A 55 9.44 10.43 -2.64
N LYS A 56 10.32 11.44 -2.67
CA LYS A 56 11.22 11.69 -3.82
C LYS A 56 12.05 10.44 -4.15
N GLY A 57 12.58 9.77 -3.12
CA GLY A 57 13.35 8.54 -3.27
C GLY A 57 12.56 7.37 -3.86
N VAL A 58 11.25 7.27 -3.55
CA VAL A 58 10.41 6.18 -4.05
C VAL A 58 10.39 6.12 -5.58
N LEU A 59 10.29 7.27 -6.25
CA LEU A 59 10.25 7.34 -7.72
C LEU A 59 11.62 7.15 -8.40
N LEU A 60 12.71 7.22 -7.63
CA LEU A 60 14.06 7.05 -8.16
C LEU A 60 14.51 5.57 -8.17
N VAL A 61 13.81 4.69 -7.45
CA VAL A 61 14.17 3.26 -7.38
C VAL A 61 13.56 2.51 -8.55
N PRO A 62 14.37 1.95 -9.48
CA PRO A 62 13.87 1.32 -10.72
C PRO A 62 12.93 0.12 -10.47
N GLU A 63 13.12 -0.60 -9.36
CA GLU A 63 12.31 -1.76 -8.98
C GLU A 63 10.98 -1.38 -8.34
N ARG A 64 10.76 -0.11 -8.00
CA ARG A 64 9.52 0.37 -7.36
C ARG A 64 8.56 1.01 -8.35
N ARG A 65 7.30 0.84 -8.06
CA ARG A 65 6.19 1.54 -8.73
C ARG A 65 5.26 2.08 -7.66
N LEU A 66 4.83 3.31 -7.84
CA LEU A 66 3.93 4.00 -6.92
C LEU A 66 2.52 4.08 -7.53
N VAL A 67 1.54 3.63 -6.76
CA VAL A 67 0.12 3.83 -7.03
C VAL A 67 -0.43 4.74 -5.95
N VAL A 68 -1.18 5.75 -6.36
CA VAL A 68 -1.84 6.68 -5.44
C VAL A 68 -3.35 6.66 -5.63
N GLY A 69 -4.05 6.93 -4.54
CA GLY A 69 -5.49 7.13 -4.55
C GLY A 69 -5.83 8.56 -4.18
N ARG A 70 -6.67 9.20 -4.99
CA ARG A 70 -7.15 10.57 -4.75
C ARG A 70 -8.61 10.58 -4.33
N LEU A 71 -8.92 11.47 -3.42
CA LEU A 71 -10.27 11.87 -3.07
C LEU A 71 -10.42 13.35 -3.41
N ASP A 72 -11.33 13.68 -4.32
CA ASP A 72 -11.56 15.05 -4.82
C ASP A 72 -10.28 15.75 -5.34
N GLY A 73 -9.40 14.97 -5.98
CA GLY A 73 -8.15 15.46 -6.56
C GLY A 73 -6.94 15.40 -5.61
N ILE A 74 -7.14 15.33 -4.28
CA ILE A 74 -6.09 15.30 -3.25
C ILE A 74 -5.63 13.87 -3.05
N ILE A 75 -4.32 13.62 -3.01
CA ILE A 75 -3.79 12.27 -2.70
C ILE A 75 -4.11 11.93 -1.24
N ALA A 76 -4.86 10.85 -1.06
CA ALA A 76 -5.38 10.41 0.22
C ALA A 76 -4.91 9.01 0.63
N GLY A 77 -4.08 8.38 -0.18
CA GLY A 77 -3.51 7.08 0.10
C GLY A 77 -2.59 6.61 -1.01
N SER A 78 -1.79 5.59 -0.73
CA SER A 78 -0.91 4.98 -1.72
C SER A 78 -0.59 3.53 -1.39
N ALA A 79 0.04 2.85 -2.35
CA ALA A 79 0.79 1.62 -2.14
C ALA A 79 1.97 1.57 -3.12
N GLN A 80 2.98 0.80 -2.78
CA GLN A 80 4.14 0.56 -3.62
C GLN A 80 4.20 -0.90 -4.02
N LEU A 81 4.50 -1.15 -5.29
CA LEU A 81 4.91 -2.46 -5.80
C LEU A 81 6.43 -2.49 -5.90
N SER A 82 7.08 -3.36 -5.15
CA SER A 82 8.51 -3.63 -5.26
C SER A 82 8.74 -4.95 -5.98
N ARG A 83 9.67 -4.97 -6.93
CA ARG A 83 10.12 -6.17 -7.64
C ARG A 83 11.45 -6.63 -7.06
N ALA A 84 11.77 -7.90 -7.29
CA ALA A 84 13.10 -8.40 -7.00
C ALA A 84 14.17 -7.64 -7.81
N PRO A 85 15.36 -7.41 -7.26
CA PRO A 85 16.46 -6.83 -8.02
C PRO A 85 16.90 -7.79 -9.14
N ARG A 86 17.53 -7.26 -10.19
CA ARG A 86 17.87 -8.02 -11.41
C ARG A 86 18.74 -9.27 -11.19
N ASN A 87 19.55 -9.27 -10.14
CA ASN A 87 20.39 -10.40 -9.77
C ASN A 87 19.66 -11.48 -8.93
N ASN A 88 18.37 -11.31 -8.66
CA ASN A 88 17.54 -12.31 -7.98
C ASN A 88 16.53 -12.93 -8.95
N GLU A 89 17.04 -13.72 -9.89
CA GLU A 89 16.24 -14.37 -10.94
C GLU A 89 15.23 -15.35 -10.36
N ALA A 90 15.57 -16.04 -9.28
CA ALA A 90 14.69 -17.02 -8.63
C ALA A 90 13.39 -16.42 -8.08
N GLN A 91 13.38 -15.12 -7.79
CA GLN A 91 12.19 -14.40 -7.32
C GLN A 91 11.66 -13.37 -8.34
N ALA A 92 12.16 -13.38 -9.58
CA ALA A 92 11.76 -12.43 -10.62
C ALA A 92 10.26 -12.48 -10.96
N PHE A 93 9.60 -13.61 -10.67
CA PHE A 93 8.16 -13.82 -10.87
C PHE A 93 7.27 -13.25 -9.76
N ALA A 94 7.85 -12.77 -8.65
CA ALA A 94 7.13 -12.29 -7.48
C ALA A 94 7.35 -10.79 -7.23
N GLY A 95 6.33 -10.14 -6.72
CA GLY A 95 6.38 -8.76 -6.23
C GLY A 95 6.02 -8.68 -4.76
N ILE A 96 6.35 -7.54 -4.14
CA ILE A 96 5.98 -7.21 -2.78
C ILE A 96 5.13 -5.94 -2.81
N LEU A 97 3.91 -6.04 -2.27
CA LEU A 97 3.08 -4.89 -1.98
C LEU A 97 3.50 -4.32 -0.63
N THR A 98 3.92 -3.07 -0.59
CA THR A 98 4.44 -2.43 0.61
C THR A 98 3.94 -1.00 0.75
N SER A 99 4.10 -0.42 1.94
CA SER A 99 3.74 0.97 2.27
C SER A 99 2.33 1.34 1.84
N ALA A 100 1.38 0.40 2.01
CA ALA A 100 -0.02 0.62 1.68
C ALA A 100 -0.75 1.32 2.83
N PHE A 101 -1.42 2.42 2.53
CA PHE A 101 -2.23 3.15 3.49
C PHE A 101 -3.32 3.97 2.83
N VAL A 102 -4.33 4.33 3.61
CA VAL A 102 -5.32 5.36 3.31
C VAL A 102 -5.40 6.29 4.51
N ALA A 103 -5.31 7.59 4.27
CA ALA A 103 -5.46 8.60 5.31
C ALA A 103 -6.80 8.43 6.05
N PRO A 104 -6.85 8.62 7.38
CA PRO A 104 -8.06 8.38 8.18
C PRO A 104 -9.30 9.08 7.64
N TRP A 105 -9.16 10.33 7.20
CA TRP A 105 -10.26 11.15 6.67
C TRP A 105 -10.83 10.67 5.31
N ALA A 106 -10.10 9.77 4.60
CA ALA A 106 -10.52 9.24 3.29
C ALA A 106 -10.99 7.78 3.34
N ARG A 107 -11.00 7.15 4.52
CA ARG A 107 -11.42 5.75 4.69
C ARG A 107 -12.92 5.55 4.43
N GLY A 108 -13.31 4.29 4.22
CA GLY A 108 -14.73 3.92 3.99
C GLY A 108 -15.26 4.27 2.60
N ARG A 109 -14.41 4.75 1.67
CA ARG A 109 -14.80 5.16 0.31
C ARG A 109 -14.28 4.24 -0.79
N GLY A 110 -13.82 3.05 -0.44
CA GLY A 110 -13.30 2.07 -1.40
C GLY A 110 -11.87 2.34 -1.91
N LEU A 111 -11.22 3.41 -1.46
CA LEU A 111 -9.92 3.84 -1.95
C LEU A 111 -8.84 2.78 -1.77
N GLY A 112 -8.75 2.15 -0.59
CA GLY A 112 -7.78 1.10 -0.31
C GLY A 112 -7.94 -0.11 -1.24
N ARG A 113 -9.18 -0.54 -1.50
CA ARG A 113 -9.49 -1.61 -2.44
C ARG A 113 -9.06 -1.25 -3.86
N GLY A 114 -9.36 -0.03 -4.31
CA GLY A 114 -8.98 0.46 -5.63
C GLY A 114 -7.46 0.50 -5.80
N ILE A 115 -6.71 0.96 -4.80
CA ILE A 115 -5.24 0.99 -4.82
C ILE A 115 -4.67 -0.43 -4.93
N VAL A 116 -5.17 -1.39 -4.15
CA VAL A 116 -4.69 -2.78 -4.21
C VAL A 116 -5.00 -3.42 -5.56
N HIS A 117 -6.19 -3.20 -6.13
CA HIS A 117 -6.53 -3.69 -7.47
C HIS A 117 -5.60 -3.12 -8.54
N GLU A 118 -5.25 -1.84 -8.46
CA GLU A 118 -4.32 -1.22 -9.41
C GLU A 118 -2.89 -1.79 -9.26
N ILE A 119 -2.44 -2.09 -8.04
CA ILE A 119 -1.17 -2.81 -7.81
C ILE A 119 -1.22 -4.22 -8.43
N GLU A 120 -2.32 -4.94 -8.27
CA GLU A 120 -2.48 -6.28 -8.86
C GLU A 120 -2.48 -6.22 -10.40
N HIS A 121 -3.17 -5.22 -10.98
CA HIS A 121 -3.18 -5.00 -12.42
C HIS A 121 -1.79 -4.70 -12.95
N LEU A 122 -1.10 -3.75 -12.33
CA LEU A 122 0.28 -3.40 -12.66
C LEU A 122 1.24 -4.59 -12.52
N ALA A 123 1.07 -5.41 -11.49
CA ALA A 123 1.89 -6.60 -11.29
C ALA A 123 1.69 -7.62 -12.44
N ARG A 124 0.46 -7.83 -12.90
CA ARG A 124 0.17 -8.71 -14.06
C ARG A 124 0.81 -8.16 -15.34
N GLU A 125 0.69 -6.87 -15.61
CA GLU A 125 1.33 -6.23 -16.78
C GLU A 125 2.86 -6.39 -16.77
N LEU A 126 3.46 -6.41 -15.58
CA LEU A 126 4.89 -6.64 -15.40
C LEU A 126 5.29 -8.13 -15.43
N GLY A 127 4.35 -9.03 -15.69
CA GLY A 127 4.58 -10.47 -15.74
C GLY A 127 4.78 -11.13 -14.38
N LEU A 128 4.37 -10.48 -13.28
CA LEU A 128 4.47 -11.07 -11.95
C LEU A 128 3.31 -12.03 -11.71
N ALA A 129 3.63 -13.22 -11.20
CA ALA A 129 2.65 -14.27 -10.92
C ALA A 129 2.16 -14.27 -9.47
N VAL A 130 2.89 -13.62 -8.56
CA VAL A 130 2.61 -13.64 -7.12
C VAL A 130 2.86 -12.26 -6.53
N LEU A 131 1.97 -11.83 -5.64
CA LEU A 131 2.19 -10.71 -4.72
C LEU A 131 2.31 -11.22 -3.30
N ASN A 132 3.34 -10.73 -2.60
CA ASN A 132 3.56 -10.95 -1.18
C ASN A 132 3.34 -9.65 -0.41
N LEU A 133 2.94 -9.76 0.83
CA LEU A 133 2.89 -8.64 1.78
C LEU A 133 3.00 -9.15 3.22
N ASP A 134 3.37 -8.27 4.12
CA ASP A 134 3.36 -8.51 5.55
C ASP A 134 2.87 -7.28 6.30
N LEU A 135 2.27 -7.48 7.46
CA LEU A 135 1.74 -6.41 8.29
C LEU A 135 1.61 -6.83 9.76
N ARG A 136 1.57 -5.83 10.64
CA ARG A 136 1.33 -6.05 12.07
C ARG A 136 -0.08 -6.59 12.30
N ASP A 137 -0.26 -7.48 13.26
CA ASP A 137 -1.55 -8.05 13.64
C ASP A 137 -2.54 -7.01 14.19
N THR A 138 -2.02 -5.86 14.62
CA THR A 138 -2.83 -4.71 15.08
C THR A 138 -3.56 -3.99 13.95
N GLN A 139 -3.15 -4.19 12.69
CA GLN A 139 -3.74 -3.52 11.52
C GLN A 139 -4.99 -4.24 11.00
N ARG A 140 -6.01 -4.39 11.83
CA ARG A 140 -7.21 -5.20 11.58
C ARG A 140 -7.96 -4.84 10.30
N ALA A 141 -8.09 -3.55 10.00
CA ALA A 141 -8.77 -3.10 8.78
C ALA A 141 -8.02 -3.51 7.50
N ALA A 142 -6.69 -3.44 7.51
CA ALA A 142 -5.85 -3.88 6.39
C ALA A 142 -5.91 -5.41 6.23
N ILE A 143 -5.86 -6.17 7.33
CA ILE A 143 -6.03 -7.63 7.32
C ILE A 143 -7.36 -7.99 6.64
N GLY A 144 -8.48 -7.43 7.11
CA GLY A 144 -9.79 -7.69 6.53
C GLY A 144 -9.88 -7.32 5.05
N LEU A 145 -9.23 -6.23 4.64
CA LEU A 145 -9.17 -5.83 3.24
C LEU A 145 -8.44 -6.89 2.40
N TYR A 146 -7.22 -7.27 2.78
CA TYR A 146 -6.42 -8.24 2.02
C TYR A 146 -7.08 -9.62 1.95
N GLU A 147 -7.61 -10.12 3.06
CA GLU A 147 -8.35 -11.39 3.09
C GLU A 147 -9.58 -11.35 2.18
N SER A 148 -10.34 -10.23 2.17
CA SER A 148 -11.49 -10.04 1.27
C SER A 148 -11.10 -9.96 -0.22
N LEU A 149 -9.84 -9.66 -0.52
CA LEU A 149 -9.26 -9.61 -1.87
C LEU A 149 -8.58 -10.93 -2.27
N GLY A 150 -8.68 -11.97 -1.44
CA GLY A 150 -8.16 -13.30 -1.72
C GLY A 150 -6.69 -13.51 -1.38
N TYR A 151 -6.07 -12.58 -0.63
CA TYR A 151 -4.75 -12.84 -0.06
C TYR A 151 -4.85 -13.90 1.02
N ARG A 152 -3.92 -14.85 1.03
CA ARG A 152 -3.90 -15.99 1.96
C ARG A 152 -2.74 -15.81 2.94
N ARG A 153 -3.06 -15.88 4.23
CA ARG A 153 -2.02 -15.91 5.26
C ARG A 153 -1.32 -17.27 5.26
N TRP A 154 -0.01 -17.25 5.16
CA TRP A 154 0.82 -18.45 5.17
C TRP A 154 1.73 -18.55 6.40
N GLY A 155 1.90 -17.46 7.15
CA GLY A 155 2.75 -17.47 8.33
C GLY A 155 2.46 -16.30 9.28
N SER A 156 2.99 -16.43 10.49
CA SER A 156 2.96 -15.40 11.53
C SER A 156 4.30 -15.38 12.27
N HIS A 157 4.77 -14.20 12.62
CA HIS A 157 5.97 -14.00 13.42
C HIS A 157 5.57 -13.41 14.78
N PRO A 158 5.82 -14.10 15.90
CA PRO A 158 5.40 -13.65 17.22
C PRO A 158 6.15 -12.40 17.71
N VAL A 159 7.36 -12.16 17.19
CA VAL A 159 8.23 -11.02 17.55
C VAL A 159 8.48 -10.19 16.29
N TYR A 160 7.41 -9.68 15.67
CA TYR A 160 7.48 -9.02 14.37
C TYR A 160 7.91 -7.56 14.47
N ALA A 161 7.38 -6.82 15.43
CA ALA A 161 7.68 -5.41 15.61
C ALA A 161 7.61 -5.01 17.08
N GLN A 162 8.21 -3.88 17.42
CA GLN A 162 8.05 -3.24 18.71
C GLN A 162 7.30 -1.92 18.53
N VAL A 163 6.18 -1.77 19.22
CA VAL A 163 5.32 -0.58 19.17
C VAL A 163 5.11 -0.10 20.60
N GLU A 164 5.51 1.12 20.90
CA GLU A 164 5.40 1.72 22.25
C GLU A 164 5.96 0.81 23.37
N GLY A 165 7.10 0.19 23.10
CA GLY A 165 7.77 -0.72 24.04
C GLY A 165 7.17 -2.12 24.13
N ARG A 166 6.09 -2.42 23.40
CA ARG A 166 5.44 -3.74 23.36
C ARG A 166 5.80 -4.49 22.08
N ILE A 167 6.09 -5.78 22.22
CA ILE A 167 6.25 -6.67 21.06
C ILE A 167 4.87 -6.98 20.49
N VAL A 168 4.73 -6.85 19.19
CA VAL A 168 3.52 -7.22 18.43
C VAL A 168 3.86 -8.27 17.39
N SER A 169 2.91 -9.15 17.14
CA SER A 169 3.00 -10.16 16.07
C SER A 169 2.80 -9.52 14.70
N GLY A 170 3.23 -10.22 13.66
CA GLY A 170 2.96 -9.87 12.28
C GLY A 170 2.55 -11.09 11.47
N HIS A 171 1.87 -10.84 10.39
CA HIS A 171 1.35 -11.85 9.49
C HIS A 171 1.86 -11.67 8.10
N TYR A 172 2.16 -12.77 7.43
CA TYR A 172 2.66 -12.85 6.06
C TYR A 172 1.58 -13.41 5.15
N TYR A 173 1.34 -12.71 4.04
CA TYR A 173 0.32 -13.04 3.06
C TYR A 173 0.90 -13.17 1.67
N TYR A 174 0.25 -13.96 0.84
CA TYR A 174 0.51 -13.99 -0.59
C TYR A 174 -0.81 -14.07 -1.38
N LYS A 175 -0.76 -13.68 -2.64
CA LYS A 175 -1.82 -13.91 -3.63
C LYS A 175 -1.20 -14.32 -4.96
N ARG A 176 -1.69 -15.42 -5.55
CA ARG A 176 -1.39 -15.76 -6.95
C ARG A 176 -2.21 -14.85 -7.85
N LEU A 177 -1.58 -14.25 -8.87
CA LEU A 177 -2.19 -13.30 -9.79
C LEU A 177 -2.62 -13.95 -11.11
N ALA A 178 -2.08 -15.13 -11.44
CA ALA A 178 -2.51 -15.90 -12.60
C ALA A 178 -3.97 -16.36 -12.40
N ASP A 179 -4.75 -16.33 -13.47
CA ASP A 179 -6.12 -16.83 -13.48
C ASP A 179 -6.14 -18.28 -12.99
N GLU A 180 -7.10 -18.61 -12.12
CA GLU A 180 -7.36 -19.99 -11.66
C GLU A 180 -7.84 -20.90 -12.81
N THR A 181 -7.86 -20.43 -14.06
CA THR A 181 -8.29 -21.15 -15.27
C THR A 181 -7.19 -21.94 -15.98
N ALA A 182 -5.93 -21.84 -15.57
CA ALA A 182 -4.86 -22.72 -16.03
C ALA A 182 -4.62 -23.81 -14.97
N GLY A 183 -5.49 -24.81 -14.95
CA GLY A 183 -5.21 -26.09 -14.29
C GLY A 183 -4.05 -26.81 -15.00
N PRO A 184 -3.38 -27.78 -14.32
CA PRO A 184 -2.25 -28.50 -14.86
C PRO A 184 -2.60 -29.28 -16.11
#